data_ab20786b2bac6f2c5618e654531961f5
#
_entry.id   ab20786b2bac6f2c5618e654531961f5
#
_cell.length_a   1.000
_cell.length_b   1.000
_cell.length_c   1.000
_cell.angle_alpha   90.00
_cell.angle_beta   90.00
_cell.angle_gamma   90.00
#
_symmetry.space_group_name_H-M   'P 1'
#
loop_
_entity.id
_entity.type
_entity.pdbx_description
1 polymer ?
#
loop_
_entity_poly.entity_id
_entity_poly.type
_entity_poly.pdbx_seq_one_letter_code
_entity_poly.pdbx_strand_id
1 'polypeptide(L)'
;MKVKIVPTKEIIATHGGNLLLGELLAKTTLAERLNKLRQKGTDSTNGITTGDVALTYIGMLSQAQPEFEAAEQFREDEYYAQSLGIKEVPSCSTLRQRLDALGEERKDQTIDIIMNESSQLLRRLGTVISPCYGDYAALDVDVSPFDNSNTKKEGVSWTYKKFDGYAPIFAYLGEEGYCVNAPLREGSQHCQKDTPDFLRQAIKNAKIATDRKILVRMDSGNDAAENIALMQKEETKADFIIKRNPRKESLELHFTLAMERGREIPDVRDGKRIFVYENQVSLPGCPEKAREPERTIKADGQILLAAEYELESYSTSLKTATDQEIQGLYHAHGTSEQFHSALTWNASPPGNSPQTPLYWRLACSHTTCCA
;
A
#
# COMPACT_ATOMS: atom_id res chain seq x y z
N MET A 1 -3.26 25.01 42.10
CA MET A 1 -2.52 25.77 41.07
C MET A 1 -3.35 27.01 40.75
N LYS A 2 -2.82 28.24 40.92
CA LYS A 2 -3.55 29.47 40.51
C LYS A 2 -3.12 29.79 39.08
N VAL A 3 -4.06 29.71 38.14
CA VAL A 3 -3.84 30.10 36.73
C VAL A 3 -4.13 31.60 36.61
N LYS A 4 -3.19 32.36 36.04
CA LYS A 4 -3.38 33.77 35.72
C LYS A 4 -3.68 33.88 34.21
N ILE A 5 -4.87 34.34 33.87
CA ILE A 5 -5.25 34.62 32.47
C ILE A 5 -4.81 36.05 32.17
N VAL A 6 -3.98 36.22 31.14
CA VAL A 6 -3.53 37.54 30.68
C VAL A 6 -3.95 37.68 29.22
N PRO A 7 -4.70 38.73 28.83
CA PRO A 7 -5.00 39.00 27.43
C PRO A 7 -3.69 39.26 26.67
N THR A 8 -3.54 38.61 25.51
CA THR A 8 -2.43 38.84 24.57
C THR A 8 -2.95 39.28 23.22
N LYS A 9 -2.14 40.03 22.48
CA LYS A 9 -2.39 40.36 21.07
C LYS A 9 -1.67 39.40 20.13
N GLU A 10 -1.03 38.39 20.68
CA GLU A 10 -0.36 37.37 19.88
C GLU A 10 -1.39 36.52 19.12
N ILE A 11 -1.13 36.32 17.85
CA ILE A 11 -1.92 35.41 17.00
C ILE A 11 -1.47 34.00 17.33
N ILE A 12 -2.37 33.19 17.86
CA ILE A 12 -2.11 31.78 18.16
C ILE A 12 -2.62 30.97 16.98
N ALA A 13 -1.70 30.37 16.22
CA ALA A 13 -2.05 29.42 15.17
C ALA A 13 -2.42 28.05 15.78
N THR A 14 -3.63 27.59 15.52
CA THR A 14 -4.15 26.31 16.05
C THR A 14 -3.63 25.10 15.28
N HIS A 15 -3.23 25.28 14.03
CA HIS A 15 -2.84 24.20 13.10
C HIS A 15 -1.35 24.24 12.73
N GLY A 16 -0.48 24.52 13.71
CA GLY A 16 0.96 24.70 13.50
C GLY A 16 1.68 23.52 12.81
N GLY A 17 1.15 22.29 12.96
CA GLY A 17 1.68 21.11 12.27
C GLY A 17 1.59 21.18 10.74
N ASN A 18 0.66 21.95 10.20
CA ASN A 18 0.52 22.13 8.74
C ASN A 18 1.73 22.83 8.10
N LEU A 19 2.51 23.59 8.87
CA LEU A 19 3.75 24.18 8.37
C LEU A 19 4.75 23.09 7.93
N LEU A 20 4.89 22.02 8.71
CA LEU A 20 5.78 20.92 8.37
C LEU A 20 5.29 20.21 7.10
N LEU A 21 3.98 19.98 6.99
CA LEU A 21 3.39 19.42 5.78
C LEU A 21 3.62 20.34 4.56
N GLY A 22 3.41 21.65 4.72
CA GLY A 22 3.65 22.62 3.64
C GLY A 22 5.11 22.63 3.17
N GLU A 23 6.06 22.59 4.10
CA GLU A 23 7.48 22.47 3.79
C GLU A 23 7.84 21.18 3.02
N LEU A 24 7.17 20.05 3.34
CA LEU A 24 7.32 18.81 2.59
C LEU A 24 6.72 18.93 1.19
N LEU A 25 5.49 19.45 1.08
CA LEU A 25 4.78 19.64 -0.18
C LEU A 25 5.52 20.63 -1.10
N ALA A 26 6.16 21.67 -0.55
CA ALA A 26 7.00 22.61 -1.30
C ALA A 26 8.23 21.95 -1.95
N LYS A 27 8.65 20.76 -1.47
CA LYS A 27 9.71 19.96 -2.12
C LYS A 27 9.19 19.11 -3.29
N THR A 28 7.90 19.17 -3.57
CA THR A 28 7.25 18.45 -4.69
C THR A 28 6.92 19.41 -5.84
N THR A 29 6.62 18.86 -7.01
CA THR A 29 6.00 19.61 -8.11
C THR A 29 4.50 19.26 -8.25
N LEU A 30 3.90 18.73 -7.18
CA LEU A 30 2.52 18.23 -7.18
C LEU A 30 1.53 19.29 -7.67
N ALA A 31 1.51 20.46 -7.02
CA ALA A 31 0.60 21.55 -7.38
C ALA A 31 0.80 22.01 -8.83
N GLU A 32 2.03 22.21 -9.26
CA GLU A 32 2.36 22.63 -10.62
C GLU A 32 1.89 21.61 -11.67
N ARG A 33 2.11 20.32 -11.41
CA ARG A 33 1.68 19.24 -12.30
C ARG A 33 0.17 19.11 -12.37
N LEU A 34 -0.53 19.22 -11.23
CA LEU A 34 -1.99 19.23 -11.19
C LEU A 34 -2.58 20.44 -11.90
N ASN A 35 -1.96 21.61 -11.79
CA ASN A 35 -2.38 22.83 -12.48
C ASN A 35 -2.28 22.72 -14.02
N LYS A 36 -1.42 21.84 -14.53
CA LYS A 36 -1.34 21.54 -15.99
C LYS A 36 -2.48 20.65 -16.48
N LEU A 37 -3.21 19.99 -15.59
CA LEU A 37 -4.39 19.23 -15.95
C LEU A 37 -5.55 20.21 -16.15
N ARG A 38 -5.82 20.56 -17.42
CA ARG A 38 -6.94 21.43 -17.76
C ARG A 38 -8.28 20.73 -17.48
N GLN A 39 -9.14 21.40 -16.75
CA GLN A 39 -10.53 21.00 -16.50
C GLN A 39 -11.47 21.98 -17.21
N LYS A 40 -12.63 21.51 -17.64
CA LYS A 40 -13.67 22.39 -18.19
C LYS A 40 -14.08 23.44 -17.16
N GLY A 41 -14.14 24.71 -17.57
CA GLY A 41 -14.58 25.83 -16.73
C GLY A 41 -13.54 26.37 -15.73
N THR A 42 -12.27 25.96 -15.82
CA THR A 42 -11.21 26.46 -14.93
C THR A 42 -10.27 27.49 -15.59
N ASP A 43 -10.62 28.03 -16.73
CA ASP A 43 -9.76 28.95 -17.51
C ASP A 43 -9.64 30.37 -16.90
N SER A 44 -10.21 30.61 -15.70
CA SER A 44 -10.07 31.88 -14.99
C SER A 44 -8.65 32.00 -14.40
N THR A 45 -7.90 32.99 -14.84
CA THR A 45 -6.55 33.30 -14.32
C THR A 45 -6.54 33.73 -12.85
N ASN A 46 -7.70 34.12 -12.30
CA ASN A 46 -7.88 34.56 -10.93
C ASN A 46 -8.57 33.54 -10.01
N GLY A 47 -8.93 32.37 -10.54
CA GLY A 47 -9.63 31.34 -9.78
C GLY A 47 -8.72 30.47 -8.93
N ILE A 48 -9.32 29.71 -8.01
CA ILE A 48 -8.64 28.70 -7.20
C ILE A 48 -8.07 27.63 -8.15
N THR A 49 -6.79 27.32 -8.01
CA THR A 49 -6.10 26.35 -8.89
C THR A 49 -6.41 24.90 -8.50
N THR A 50 -6.18 23.96 -9.39
CA THR A 50 -6.31 22.51 -9.11
C THR A 50 -5.33 22.08 -8.02
N GLY A 51 -4.13 22.68 -8.02
CA GLY A 51 -3.13 22.48 -6.97
C GLY A 51 -3.65 22.93 -5.61
N ASP A 52 -4.21 24.15 -5.51
CA ASP A 52 -4.75 24.65 -4.24
C ASP A 52 -5.87 23.76 -3.69
N VAL A 53 -6.76 23.26 -4.57
CA VAL A 53 -7.81 22.31 -4.20
C VAL A 53 -7.21 21.02 -3.62
N ALA A 54 -6.21 20.44 -4.27
CA ALA A 54 -5.59 19.20 -3.80
C ALA A 54 -4.80 19.43 -2.50
N LEU A 55 -4.01 20.50 -2.41
CA LEU A 55 -3.24 20.82 -1.19
C LEU A 55 -4.15 21.15 -0.01
N THR A 56 -5.27 21.85 -0.24
CA THR A 56 -6.29 22.07 0.80
C THR A 56 -6.79 20.73 1.35
N TYR A 57 -7.16 19.80 0.48
CA TYR A 57 -7.70 18.51 0.93
C TYR A 57 -6.64 17.67 1.65
N ILE A 58 -5.39 17.65 1.18
CA ILE A 58 -4.27 16.99 1.87
C ILE A 58 -4.05 17.61 3.25
N GLY A 59 -4.09 18.93 3.36
CA GLY A 59 -3.99 19.63 4.64
C GLY A 59 -5.14 19.30 5.60
N MET A 60 -6.37 19.19 5.11
CA MET A 60 -7.53 18.77 5.90
C MET A 60 -7.35 17.33 6.43
N LEU A 61 -6.89 16.41 5.58
CA LEU A 61 -6.60 15.04 5.99
C LEU A 61 -5.53 14.97 7.07
N SER A 62 -4.52 15.85 7.02
CA SER A 62 -3.48 15.93 8.07
C SER A 62 -4.01 16.35 9.43
N GLN A 63 -5.15 17.01 9.44
CA GLN A 63 -5.87 17.40 10.66
C GLN A 63 -6.97 16.39 11.04
N ALA A 64 -6.99 15.22 10.42
CA ALA A 64 -8.02 14.19 10.58
C ALA A 64 -9.44 14.72 10.28
N GLN A 65 -9.55 15.64 9.31
CA GLN A 65 -10.81 16.26 8.87
C GLN A 65 -11.13 15.87 7.42
N PRO A 66 -11.64 14.64 7.16
CA PRO A 66 -11.90 14.17 5.80
C PRO A 66 -13.16 14.78 5.17
N GLU A 67 -14.07 15.31 5.97
CA GLU A 67 -15.36 15.83 5.50
C GLU A 67 -15.20 17.21 4.87
N PHE A 68 -15.81 17.42 3.71
CA PHE A 68 -15.66 18.69 2.96
C PHE A 68 -16.12 19.91 3.72
N GLU A 69 -17.13 19.74 4.59
CA GLU A 69 -17.68 20.80 5.44
C GLU A 69 -16.62 21.40 6.36
N ALA A 70 -15.60 20.63 6.72
CA ALA A 70 -14.49 21.12 7.54
C ALA A 70 -13.65 22.21 6.82
N ALA A 71 -13.72 22.29 5.48
CA ALA A 71 -13.05 23.37 4.74
C ALA A 71 -13.43 24.76 5.23
N GLU A 72 -14.71 24.96 5.65
CA GLU A 72 -15.20 26.27 6.06
C GLU A 72 -14.46 26.83 7.28
N GLN A 73 -14.06 25.98 8.23
CA GLN A 73 -13.26 26.41 9.40
C GLN A 73 -11.84 26.86 9.00
N PHE A 74 -11.27 26.29 7.96
CA PHE A 74 -9.93 26.62 7.49
C PHE A 74 -9.92 27.86 6.57
N ARG A 75 -11.07 28.27 6.01
CA ARG A 75 -11.17 29.47 5.18
C ARG A 75 -10.96 30.76 5.98
N GLU A 76 -11.31 30.74 7.25
CA GLU A 76 -11.15 31.87 8.16
C GLU A 76 -9.74 31.92 8.79
N ASP A 77 -8.93 30.86 8.58
CA ASP A 77 -7.57 30.76 9.11
C ASP A 77 -6.54 31.12 8.01
N GLU A 78 -6.10 32.38 8.00
CA GLU A 78 -5.05 32.85 7.07
C GLU A 78 -3.76 32.04 7.21
N TYR A 79 -3.44 31.56 8.40
CA TYR A 79 -2.24 30.77 8.64
C TYR A 79 -2.31 29.40 7.99
N TYR A 80 -3.50 28.81 7.88
CA TYR A 80 -3.68 27.53 7.19
C TYR A 80 -3.30 27.65 5.71
N ALA A 81 -3.80 28.66 5.02
CA ALA A 81 -3.47 28.88 3.60
C ALA A 81 -1.98 29.15 3.40
N GLN A 82 -1.39 30.02 4.26
CA GLN A 82 0.04 30.34 4.22
C GLN A 82 0.93 29.13 4.46
N SER A 83 0.58 28.30 5.46
CA SER A 83 1.36 27.11 5.81
C SER A 83 1.44 26.08 4.67
N LEU A 84 0.41 25.98 3.85
CA LEU A 84 0.36 25.08 2.70
C LEU A 84 0.85 25.73 1.40
N GLY A 85 1.18 27.03 1.41
CA GLY A 85 1.60 27.76 0.21
C GLY A 85 0.50 27.91 -0.85
N ILE A 86 -0.78 27.88 -0.43
CA ILE A 86 -1.94 28.06 -1.30
C ILE A 86 -2.45 29.50 -1.24
N LYS A 87 -3.13 29.94 -2.32
CA LYS A 87 -3.64 31.31 -2.42
C LYS A 87 -4.82 31.54 -1.47
N GLU A 88 -5.76 30.64 -1.47
CA GLU A 88 -6.94 30.66 -0.62
C GLU A 88 -7.53 29.26 -0.46
N VAL A 89 -8.24 29.01 0.64
CA VAL A 89 -8.96 27.77 0.89
C VAL A 89 -10.29 27.81 0.14
N PRO A 90 -10.61 26.83 -0.75
CA PRO A 90 -11.90 26.77 -1.42
C PRO A 90 -13.05 26.55 -0.42
N SER A 91 -14.25 27.02 -0.77
CA SER A 91 -15.46 26.64 -0.03
C SER A 91 -15.71 25.13 -0.13
N CYS A 92 -16.46 24.57 0.82
CA CYS A 92 -16.77 23.14 0.81
C CYS A 92 -17.44 22.69 -0.50
N SER A 93 -18.35 23.52 -1.06
CA SER A 93 -18.98 23.25 -2.34
C SER A 93 -17.99 23.29 -3.52
N THR A 94 -17.09 24.27 -3.55
CA THR A 94 -16.05 24.37 -4.58
C THR A 94 -15.07 23.21 -4.48
N LEU A 95 -14.63 22.86 -3.27
CA LEU A 95 -13.72 21.75 -3.03
C LEU A 95 -14.30 20.44 -3.58
N ARG A 96 -15.56 20.14 -3.22
CA ARG A 96 -16.27 18.96 -3.71
C ARG A 96 -16.39 18.95 -5.24
N GLN A 97 -16.95 20.00 -5.83
CA GLN A 97 -17.16 20.09 -7.27
C GLN A 97 -15.86 19.95 -8.07
N ARG A 98 -14.79 20.58 -7.60
CA ARG A 98 -13.49 20.54 -8.28
C ARG A 98 -12.82 19.18 -8.19
N LEU A 99 -12.89 18.52 -7.04
CA LEU A 99 -12.37 17.16 -6.87
C LEU A 99 -13.21 16.14 -7.64
N ASP A 100 -14.55 16.29 -7.66
CA ASP A 100 -15.43 15.44 -8.47
C ASP A 100 -15.10 15.58 -9.96
N ALA A 101 -15.00 16.80 -10.49
CA ALA A 101 -14.65 17.04 -11.88
C ALA A 101 -13.25 16.51 -12.23
N LEU A 102 -12.28 16.63 -11.31
CA LEU A 102 -10.93 16.08 -11.49
C LEU A 102 -10.95 14.56 -11.58
N GLY A 103 -11.75 13.92 -10.74
CA GLY A 103 -11.96 12.48 -10.75
C GLY A 103 -12.71 11.98 -11.97
N GLU A 104 -13.69 12.72 -12.50
CA GLU A 104 -14.43 12.34 -13.71
C GLU A 104 -13.60 12.51 -14.99
N GLU A 105 -12.90 13.62 -15.11
CA GLU A 105 -12.22 13.99 -16.36
C GLU A 105 -10.76 13.52 -16.45
N ARG A 106 -10.05 13.39 -15.31
CA ARG A 106 -8.60 13.22 -15.23
C ARG A 106 -8.12 12.24 -14.17
N LYS A 107 -8.96 11.30 -13.74
CA LYS A 107 -8.70 10.37 -12.63
C LYS A 107 -7.32 9.71 -12.71
N ASP A 108 -7.06 8.98 -13.80
CA ASP A 108 -5.83 8.18 -13.92
C ASP A 108 -4.58 9.06 -13.96
N GLN A 109 -4.64 10.18 -14.69
CA GLN A 109 -3.54 11.14 -14.75
C GLN A 109 -3.26 11.77 -13.39
N THR A 110 -4.31 12.10 -12.64
CA THR A 110 -4.18 12.66 -11.28
C THR A 110 -3.56 11.67 -10.33
N ILE A 111 -4.03 10.42 -10.35
CA ILE A 111 -3.49 9.33 -9.53
C ILE A 111 -2.01 9.11 -9.84
N ASP A 112 -1.64 9.04 -11.12
CA ASP A 112 -0.25 8.88 -11.55
C ASP A 112 0.64 10.02 -11.06
N ILE A 113 0.18 11.26 -11.13
CA ILE A 113 0.92 12.42 -10.63
C ILE A 113 1.13 12.30 -9.11
N ILE A 114 0.07 12.02 -8.34
CA ILE A 114 0.13 11.92 -6.89
C ILE A 114 1.14 10.83 -6.47
N MET A 115 1.00 9.62 -6.99
CA MET A 115 1.85 8.50 -6.60
C MET A 115 3.31 8.69 -7.03
N ASN A 116 3.52 9.28 -8.21
CA ASN A 116 4.86 9.60 -8.69
C ASN A 116 5.53 10.67 -7.81
N GLU A 117 4.82 11.76 -7.46
CA GLU A 117 5.37 12.82 -6.61
C GLU A 117 5.64 12.32 -5.18
N SER A 118 4.78 11.46 -4.64
CA SER A 118 5.02 10.81 -3.33
C SER A 118 6.33 10.01 -3.34
N SER A 119 6.55 9.20 -4.38
CA SER A 119 7.78 8.40 -4.52
C SER A 119 9.02 9.28 -4.75
N GLN A 120 8.90 10.35 -5.54
CA GLN A 120 9.99 11.31 -5.73
C GLN A 120 10.29 12.10 -4.46
N LEU A 121 9.29 12.39 -3.64
CA LEU A 121 9.49 13.05 -2.35
C LEU A 121 10.39 12.22 -1.44
N LEU A 122 10.15 10.91 -1.31
CA LEU A 122 11.01 10.01 -0.56
C LEU A 122 12.47 10.11 -1.01
N ARG A 123 12.71 10.10 -2.33
CA ARG A 123 14.06 10.25 -2.88
C ARG A 123 14.67 11.62 -2.59
N ARG A 124 13.91 12.71 -2.78
CA ARG A 124 14.39 14.09 -2.55
C ARG A 124 14.74 14.36 -1.10
N LEU A 125 14.02 13.73 -0.17
CA LEU A 125 14.29 13.83 1.27
C LEU A 125 15.46 12.96 1.70
N GLY A 126 15.93 12.03 0.87
CA GLY A 126 16.93 11.05 1.24
C GLY A 126 16.47 10.15 2.37
N THR A 127 15.17 9.79 2.37
CA THR A 127 14.59 8.96 3.42
C THR A 127 15.31 7.61 3.48
N VAL A 128 15.46 7.10 4.70
CA VAL A 128 16.05 5.79 4.90
C VAL A 128 15.06 4.73 4.41
N ILE A 129 15.53 3.84 3.55
CA ILE A 129 14.82 2.63 3.14
C ILE A 129 15.74 1.47 3.51
N SER A 130 15.43 0.82 4.62
CA SER A 130 16.25 -0.25 5.20
C SER A 130 16.25 -1.49 4.29
N PRO A 131 17.41 -2.13 4.08
CA PRO A 131 17.46 -3.38 3.33
C PRO A 131 16.94 -4.53 4.19
N CYS A 132 16.11 -5.40 3.61
CA CYS A 132 15.62 -6.61 4.26
C CYS A 132 16.56 -7.81 4.05
N TYR A 133 17.31 -7.84 2.93
CA TYR A 133 18.25 -8.92 2.60
C TYR A 133 19.33 -8.41 1.65
N GLY A 134 20.58 -8.44 2.06
CA GLY A 134 21.69 -7.89 1.24
C GLY A 134 21.39 -6.44 0.81
N ASP A 135 21.26 -6.20 -0.49
CA ASP A 135 20.88 -4.89 -1.05
C ASP A 135 19.40 -4.82 -1.51
N TYR A 136 18.55 -5.67 -0.97
CA TYR A 136 17.14 -5.68 -1.31
C TYR A 136 16.31 -4.83 -0.34
N ALA A 137 15.48 -3.94 -0.88
CA ALA A 137 14.37 -3.33 -0.17
C ALA A 137 13.10 -4.17 -0.34
N ALA A 138 12.39 -4.43 0.74
CA ALA A 138 11.11 -5.13 0.69
C ALA A 138 10.06 -4.27 0.00
N LEU A 139 9.21 -4.90 -0.81
CA LEU A 139 7.98 -4.34 -1.33
C LEU A 139 6.84 -5.29 -0.95
N ASP A 140 6.18 -4.97 0.16
CA ASP A 140 5.11 -5.78 0.71
C ASP A 140 3.78 -5.47 0.05
N VAL A 141 3.13 -6.49 -0.47
CA VAL A 141 1.86 -6.38 -1.18
C VAL A 141 0.80 -7.18 -0.46
N ASP A 142 -0.25 -6.49 0.00
CA ASP A 142 -1.34 -7.10 0.73
C ASP A 142 -2.70 -6.47 0.41
N VAL A 143 -3.78 -7.24 0.58
CA VAL A 143 -5.17 -6.81 0.43
C VAL A 143 -5.80 -6.70 1.80
N SER A 144 -6.15 -5.48 2.22
CA SER A 144 -6.77 -5.22 3.52
C SER A 144 -8.19 -4.68 3.38
N PRO A 145 -9.23 -5.50 3.62
CA PRO A 145 -10.61 -5.04 3.54
C PRO A 145 -10.97 -4.07 4.66
N PHE A 146 -11.74 -3.04 4.32
CA PHE A 146 -12.31 -2.06 5.24
C PHE A 146 -13.81 -2.20 5.33
N ASP A 147 -14.31 -2.27 6.55
CA ASP A 147 -15.74 -2.39 6.84
C ASP A 147 -16.48 -1.07 6.53
N ASN A 148 -17.40 -1.13 5.59
CA ASN A 148 -18.29 -0.06 5.21
C ASN A 148 -19.76 -0.54 5.22
N SER A 149 -20.09 -1.56 6.02
CA SER A 149 -21.40 -2.21 6.06
C SER A 149 -22.56 -1.26 6.30
N ASN A 150 -22.30 -0.14 6.99
CA ASN A 150 -23.35 0.84 7.31
C ASN A 150 -23.47 1.95 6.24
N THR A 151 -22.89 1.77 5.06
CA THR A 151 -22.90 2.77 4.00
C THR A 151 -23.47 2.21 2.70
N LYS A 152 -23.99 3.11 1.84
CA LYS A 152 -24.42 2.79 0.49
C LYS A 152 -23.48 3.39 -0.56
N LYS A 153 -22.19 3.45 -0.24
CA LYS A 153 -21.18 4.01 -1.14
C LYS A 153 -21.01 3.10 -2.36
N GLU A 154 -20.75 3.72 -3.52
CA GLU A 154 -20.46 2.98 -4.75
C GLU A 154 -19.22 2.11 -4.59
N GLY A 155 -19.26 0.84 -5.06
CA GLY A 155 -18.18 -0.14 -4.94
C GLY A 155 -18.13 -0.87 -3.60
N VAL A 156 -18.97 -0.51 -2.62
CA VAL A 156 -19.13 -1.29 -1.40
C VAL A 156 -19.83 -2.61 -1.75
N SER A 157 -19.18 -3.71 -1.43
CA SER A 157 -19.69 -5.06 -1.72
C SER A 157 -19.09 -6.08 -0.77
N TRP A 158 -19.59 -7.32 -0.81
CA TRP A 158 -19.20 -8.37 0.11
C TRP A 158 -17.73 -8.76 -0.02
N THR A 159 -16.96 -8.60 1.05
CA THR A 159 -15.53 -8.91 1.12
C THR A 159 -15.27 -10.37 1.50
N TYR A 160 -14.03 -10.84 1.29
CA TYR A 160 -13.62 -12.17 1.74
C TYR A 160 -13.61 -12.30 3.29
N LYS A 161 -13.57 -11.19 4.02
CA LYS A 161 -13.71 -11.16 5.50
C LYS A 161 -15.16 -11.18 5.98
N LYS A 162 -16.14 -11.37 5.08
CA LYS A 162 -17.57 -11.54 5.36
C LYS A 162 -18.27 -10.30 5.93
N PHE A 163 -17.98 -9.15 5.37
CA PHE A 163 -18.70 -7.90 5.60
C PHE A 163 -18.74 -7.08 4.30
N ASP A 164 -19.66 -6.13 4.21
CA ASP A 164 -19.74 -5.20 3.09
C ASP A 164 -18.70 -4.09 3.24
N GLY A 165 -17.89 -3.88 2.20
CA GLY A 165 -16.84 -2.89 2.26
C GLY A 165 -16.04 -2.76 0.99
N TYR A 166 -14.86 -2.15 1.10
CA TYR A 166 -13.84 -2.10 0.06
C TYR A 166 -12.72 -3.09 0.38
N ALA A 167 -12.02 -3.55 -0.65
CA ALA A 167 -10.85 -4.42 -0.51
C ALA A 167 -9.64 -3.84 -1.26
N PRO A 168 -9.10 -2.68 -0.82
CA PRO A 168 -7.90 -2.10 -1.43
C PRO A 168 -6.72 -3.05 -1.34
N ILE A 169 -5.84 -2.95 -2.34
CA ILE A 169 -4.53 -3.60 -2.33
C ILE A 169 -3.46 -2.53 -2.10
N PHE A 170 -2.50 -2.82 -1.26
CA PHE A 170 -1.43 -1.92 -0.87
C PHE A 170 -0.08 -2.44 -1.32
N ALA A 171 0.85 -1.52 -1.58
CA ALA A 171 2.26 -1.80 -1.69
C ALA A 171 3.06 -0.89 -0.75
N TYR A 172 3.74 -1.48 0.21
CA TYR A 172 4.59 -0.80 1.18
C TYR A 172 6.06 -1.08 0.90
N LEU A 173 6.85 -0.02 0.80
CA LEU A 173 8.29 -0.06 0.53
C LEU A 173 9.08 0.09 1.83
N GLY A 174 10.05 -0.81 2.01
CA GLY A 174 10.97 -0.82 3.15
C GLY A 174 10.32 -1.33 4.44
N GLU A 175 11.12 -1.50 5.45
CA GLU A 175 10.65 -1.86 6.79
C GLU A 175 9.91 -0.68 7.46
N GLU A 176 10.13 0.53 6.94
CA GLU A 176 9.48 1.76 7.36
C GLU A 176 8.04 1.86 6.85
N GLY A 177 7.66 1.08 5.86
CA GLY A 177 6.29 0.98 5.36
C GLY A 177 5.80 2.15 4.52
N TYR A 178 6.65 2.73 3.69
CA TYR A 178 6.23 3.80 2.77
C TYR A 178 5.24 3.29 1.73
N CYS A 179 4.03 3.83 1.73
CA CYS A 179 3.00 3.45 0.76
C CYS A 179 3.34 4.00 -0.62
N VAL A 180 3.66 3.10 -1.57
CA VAL A 180 4.03 3.48 -2.94
C VAL A 180 2.93 3.18 -3.97
N ASN A 181 1.93 2.38 -3.61
CA ASN A 181 0.72 2.17 -4.41
C ASN A 181 -0.43 1.65 -3.56
N ALA A 182 -1.66 2.16 -3.78
CA ALA A 182 -2.84 1.77 -3.01
C ALA A 182 -4.15 2.02 -3.76
N PRO A 183 -4.50 1.25 -4.82
CA PRO A 183 -5.79 1.38 -5.47
C PRO A 183 -6.93 0.93 -4.57
N LEU A 184 -7.98 1.75 -4.50
CA LEU A 184 -9.24 1.33 -3.93
C LEU A 184 -9.90 0.32 -4.85
N ARG A 185 -10.34 -0.81 -4.29
CA ARG A 185 -11.01 -1.89 -5.00
C ARG A 185 -12.36 -2.17 -4.37
N GLU A 186 -13.30 -2.63 -5.18
CA GLU A 186 -14.59 -3.14 -4.69
C GLU A 186 -14.37 -4.33 -3.74
N GLY A 187 -15.23 -4.46 -2.74
CA GLY A 187 -15.11 -5.51 -1.73
C GLY A 187 -15.13 -6.93 -2.30
N SER A 188 -15.93 -7.15 -3.34
CA SER A 188 -16.07 -8.46 -4.01
C SER A 188 -14.99 -8.73 -5.06
N GLN A 189 -14.08 -7.78 -5.32
CA GLN A 189 -13.03 -7.97 -6.33
C GLN A 189 -12.08 -9.09 -5.92
N HIS A 190 -11.88 -10.06 -6.83
CA HIS A 190 -10.91 -11.13 -6.61
C HIS A 190 -9.50 -10.56 -6.47
N CYS A 191 -8.71 -11.10 -5.53
CA CYS A 191 -7.37 -10.59 -5.21
C CYS A 191 -6.42 -10.50 -6.41
N GLN A 192 -6.52 -11.42 -7.38
CA GLN A 192 -5.68 -11.47 -8.58
C GLN A 192 -6.13 -10.54 -9.72
N LYS A 193 -7.36 -10.00 -9.65
CA LYS A 193 -7.86 -9.11 -10.71
C LYS A 193 -7.05 -7.80 -10.70
N ASP A 194 -6.54 -7.41 -11.86
CA ASP A 194 -5.74 -6.20 -12.10
C ASP A 194 -4.42 -6.14 -11.29
N THR A 195 -4.00 -7.25 -10.67
CA THR A 195 -2.78 -7.31 -9.85
C THR A 195 -1.50 -7.15 -10.69
N PRO A 196 -1.37 -7.67 -11.92
CA PRO A 196 -0.19 -7.39 -12.75
C PRO A 196 0.02 -5.90 -13.03
N ASP A 197 -1.04 -5.14 -13.33
CA ASP A 197 -0.95 -3.69 -13.57
C ASP A 197 -0.62 -2.93 -12.28
N PHE A 198 -1.22 -3.34 -11.18
CA PHE A 198 -0.89 -2.82 -9.85
C PHE A 198 0.59 -3.03 -9.51
N LEU A 199 1.13 -4.25 -9.70
CA LEU A 199 2.53 -4.59 -9.43
C LEU A 199 3.48 -3.78 -10.32
N ARG A 200 3.17 -3.64 -11.61
CA ARG A 200 3.96 -2.81 -12.54
C ARG A 200 4.12 -1.39 -12.00
N GLN A 201 3.02 -0.78 -11.58
CA GLN A 201 3.03 0.58 -11.06
C GLN A 201 3.73 0.65 -9.69
N ALA A 202 3.51 -0.31 -8.79
CA ALA A 202 4.14 -0.35 -7.48
C ALA A 202 5.67 -0.49 -7.59
N ILE A 203 6.16 -1.42 -8.42
CA ILE A 203 7.59 -1.60 -8.67
C ILE A 203 8.22 -0.36 -9.31
N LYS A 204 7.53 0.26 -10.28
CA LYS A 204 7.97 1.52 -10.88
C LYS A 204 8.14 2.62 -9.82
N ASN A 205 7.15 2.79 -8.96
CA ASN A 205 7.17 3.80 -7.89
C ASN A 205 8.26 3.49 -6.85
N ALA A 206 8.44 2.23 -6.47
CA ALA A 206 9.51 1.81 -5.57
C ALA A 206 10.90 2.15 -6.16
N LYS A 207 11.13 1.86 -7.45
CA LYS A 207 12.39 2.21 -8.14
C LYS A 207 12.63 3.72 -8.27
N ILE A 208 11.57 4.53 -8.25
CA ILE A 208 11.72 5.99 -8.15
C ILE A 208 12.22 6.38 -6.75
N ALA A 209 11.72 5.74 -5.70
CA ALA A 209 12.06 6.08 -4.33
C ALA A 209 13.47 5.60 -3.91
N THR A 210 13.95 4.46 -4.43
CA THR A 210 15.23 3.86 -4.04
C THR A 210 15.99 3.26 -5.23
N ASP A 211 17.32 3.20 -5.11
CA ASP A 211 18.20 2.49 -6.06
C ASP A 211 18.45 1.03 -5.66
N ARG A 212 17.95 0.59 -4.49
CA ARG A 212 18.07 -0.79 -4.05
C ARG A 212 17.31 -1.74 -4.98
N LYS A 213 17.73 -2.99 -5.00
CA LYS A 213 16.95 -4.06 -5.63
C LYS A 213 15.63 -4.23 -4.90
N ILE A 214 14.59 -4.55 -5.62
CA ILE A 214 13.25 -4.73 -5.04
C ILE A 214 12.99 -6.22 -4.83
N LEU A 215 12.59 -6.58 -3.60
CA LEU A 215 12.09 -7.90 -3.23
C LEU A 215 10.59 -7.79 -2.94
N VAL A 216 9.76 -8.25 -3.86
CA VAL A 216 8.29 -8.27 -3.71
C VAL A 216 7.91 -9.45 -2.82
N ARG A 217 7.12 -9.20 -1.77
CA ARG A 217 6.58 -10.23 -0.89
C ARG A 217 5.06 -10.22 -0.97
N MET A 218 4.46 -11.39 -1.20
CA MET A 218 3.01 -11.53 -1.39
C MET A 218 2.45 -12.77 -0.71
N ASP A 219 1.21 -12.67 -0.30
CA ASP A 219 0.44 -13.80 0.23
C ASP A 219 0.00 -14.80 -0.87
N SER A 220 -0.58 -15.93 -0.45
CA SER A 220 -1.03 -17.00 -1.34
C SER A 220 -2.23 -16.60 -2.24
N GLY A 221 -2.94 -15.54 -1.91
CA GLY A 221 -3.99 -14.98 -2.74
C GLY A 221 -3.46 -14.44 -4.08
N ASN A 222 -2.20 -14.04 -4.10
CA ASN A 222 -1.50 -13.48 -5.25
C ASN A 222 -0.60 -14.49 -5.98
N ASP A 223 -0.65 -15.77 -5.62
CA ASP A 223 0.08 -16.86 -6.29
C ASP A 223 -0.48 -17.12 -7.69
N ALA A 224 0.06 -16.40 -8.67
CA ALA A 224 -0.33 -16.48 -10.07
C ALA A 224 0.88 -16.36 -10.99
N ALA A 225 0.92 -17.20 -12.04
CA ALA A 225 2.00 -17.21 -13.02
C ALA A 225 2.16 -15.85 -13.73
N GLU A 226 1.07 -15.11 -13.94
CA GLU A 226 1.08 -13.78 -14.55
C GLU A 226 1.84 -12.76 -13.71
N ASN A 227 1.71 -12.81 -12.38
CA ASN A 227 2.44 -11.94 -11.45
C ASN A 227 3.94 -12.25 -11.50
N ILE A 228 4.30 -13.53 -11.48
CA ILE A 228 5.68 -14.00 -11.58
C ILE A 228 6.30 -13.60 -12.93
N ALA A 229 5.58 -13.86 -14.03
CA ALA A 229 6.03 -13.49 -15.37
C ALA A 229 6.27 -12.00 -15.52
N LEU A 230 5.42 -11.15 -14.88
CA LEU A 230 5.61 -9.71 -14.88
C LEU A 230 6.91 -9.30 -14.20
N MET A 231 7.19 -9.85 -13.00
CA MET A 231 8.38 -9.49 -12.22
C MET A 231 9.69 -9.94 -12.88
N GLN A 232 9.64 -10.94 -13.74
CA GLN A 232 10.80 -11.43 -14.51
C GLN A 232 11.10 -10.59 -15.77
N LYS A 233 10.19 -9.69 -16.21
CA LYS A 233 10.43 -8.83 -17.37
C LYS A 233 11.49 -7.76 -17.04
N GLU A 234 12.33 -7.42 -18.03
CA GLU A 234 13.39 -6.42 -17.85
C GLU A 234 12.86 -5.04 -17.40
N GLU A 235 11.69 -4.64 -17.87
CA GLU A 235 11.07 -3.35 -17.52
C GLU A 235 10.64 -3.25 -16.06
N THR A 236 10.21 -4.39 -15.48
CA THR A 236 9.74 -4.46 -14.08
C THR A 236 10.77 -5.05 -13.16
N LYS A 237 11.63 -5.91 -13.65
CA LYS A 237 12.65 -6.73 -12.98
C LYS A 237 12.73 -6.53 -11.47
N ALA A 238 12.06 -7.43 -10.74
CA ALA A 238 12.08 -7.48 -9.29
C ALA A 238 12.18 -8.95 -8.85
N ASP A 239 12.91 -9.19 -7.78
CA ASP A 239 12.90 -10.49 -7.13
C ASP A 239 11.64 -10.64 -6.27
N PHE A 240 11.25 -11.88 -5.96
CA PHE A 240 10.01 -12.12 -5.24
C PHE A 240 10.09 -13.30 -4.28
N ILE A 241 9.24 -13.27 -3.26
CA ILE A 241 8.84 -14.38 -2.42
C ILE A 241 7.31 -14.34 -2.34
N ILE A 242 6.64 -15.38 -2.84
CA ILE A 242 5.19 -15.51 -2.83
C ILE A 242 4.85 -16.79 -2.07
N LYS A 243 3.99 -16.70 -1.05
CA LYS A 243 3.44 -17.88 -0.41
C LYS A 243 2.63 -18.65 -1.44
N ARG A 244 2.96 -19.91 -1.64
CA ARG A 244 2.28 -20.75 -2.62
C ARG A 244 0.92 -21.16 -2.10
N ASN A 245 -0.06 -21.23 -2.98
CA ASN A 245 -1.36 -21.81 -2.72
C ASN A 245 -1.39 -23.25 -3.27
N PRO A 246 -1.30 -24.30 -2.44
CA PRO A 246 -1.26 -25.69 -2.92
C PRO A 246 -2.58 -26.13 -3.56
N ARG A 247 -3.64 -25.33 -3.42
CA ARG A 247 -4.96 -25.58 -4.04
C ARG A 247 -5.49 -26.99 -3.72
N LYS A 248 -5.53 -27.87 -4.74
CA LYS A 248 -6.03 -29.26 -4.65
C LYS A 248 -4.91 -30.30 -4.55
N GLU A 249 -3.67 -29.88 -4.34
CA GLU A 249 -2.55 -30.79 -4.22
C GLU A 249 -2.65 -31.59 -2.92
N SER A 250 -2.23 -32.86 -2.97
CA SER A 250 -2.29 -33.74 -1.81
C SER A 250 -1.16 -33.40 -0.83
N LEU A 251 -1.51 -33.01 0.40
CA LEU A 251 -0.52 -32.77 1.46
C LEU A 251 0.31 -34.02 1.77
N GLU A 252 -0.30 -35.21 1.68
CA GLU A 252 0.36 -36.49 1.88
C GLU A 252 1.42 -36.76 0.81
N LEU A 253 1.15 -36.38 -0.45
CA LEU A 253 2.11 -36.47 -1.54
C LEU A 253 3.32 -35.57 -1.28
N HIS A 254 3.08 -34.30 -0.89
CA HIS A 254 4.16 -33.37 -0.54
C HIS A 254 5.00 -33.89 0.63
N PHE A 255 4.38 -34.47 1.65
CA PHE A 255 5.08 -35.06 2.76
C PHE A 255 5.93 -36.26 2.31
N THR A 256 5.42 -37.13 1.46
CA THR A 256 6.17 -38.27 0.90
C THR A 256 7.37 -37.78 0.10
N LEU A 257 7.19 -36.79 -0.78
CA LEU A 257 8.29 -36.20 -1.54
C LEU A 257 9.33 -35.55 -0.62
N ALA A 258 8.88 -34.88 0.43
CA ALA A 258 9.76 -34.25 1.40
C ALA A 258 10.57 -35.29 2.18
N MET A 259 10.00 -36.45 2.51
CA MET A 259 10.73 -37.56 3.14
C MET A 259 11.75 -38.21 2.18
N GLU A 260 11.41 -38.32 0.91
CA GLU A 260 12.29 -38.97 -0.07
C GLU A 260 13.45 -38.09 -0.56
N ARG A 261 13.19 -36.79 -0.71
CA ARG A 261 14.10 -35.84 -1.38
C ARG A 261 14.59 -34.73 -0.49
N GLY A 262 13.93 -34.54 0.64
CA GLY A 262 14.15 -33.42 1.53
C GLY A 262 15.20 -33.68 2.59
N ARG A 263 15.50 -32.63 3.32
CA ARG A 263 16.35 -32.66 4.51
C ARG A 263 15.46 -32.51 5.74
N GLU A 264 15.60 -33.44 6.69
CA GLU A 264 14.95 -33.28 8.00
C GLU A 264 15.67 -32.21 8.83
N ILE A 265 14.90 -31.32 9.44
CA ILE A 265 15.42 -30.31 10.36
C ILE A 265 15.57 -30.97 11.74
N PRO A 266 16.81 -30.98 12.34
CA PRO A 266 17.03 -31.55 13.67
C PRO A 266 16.43 -30.64 14.76
N ASP A 267 16.37 -31.18 15.99
CA ASP A 267 16.03 -30.46 17.23
C ASP A 267 14.64 -29.80 17.22
N VAL A 268 13.69 -30.44 16.56
CA VAL A 268 12.30 -30.04 16.62
C VAL A 268 11.64 -30.66 17.86
N ARG A 269 10.66 -29.96 18.42
CA ARG A 269 9.84 -30.40 19.56
C ARG A 269 9.31 -31.82 19.38
N ASP A 270 9.26 -32.60 20.47
CA ASP A 270 8.79 -33.98 20.48
C ASP A 270 7.43 -34.15 19.78
N GLY A 271 7.32 -35.17 18.93
CA GLY A 271 6.13 -35.47 18.15
C GLY A 271 5.98 -34.67 16.86
N LYS A 272 6.90 -33.73 16.57
CA LYS A 272 6.91 -32.94 15.35
C LYS A 272 8.14 -33.30 14.51
N ARG A 273 7.92 -33.57 13.22
CA ARG A 273 9.00 -33.76 12.24
C ARG A 273 8.84 -32.71 11.13
N ILE A 274 9.94 -32.07 10.74
CA ILE A 274 9.96 -31.06 9.72
C ILE A 274 10.91 -31.49 8.62
N PHE A 275 10.42 -31.52 7.41
CA PHE A 275 11.21 -31.77 6.21
C PHE A 275 11.16 -30.55 5.31
N VAL A 276 12.30 -30.22 4.73
CA VAL A 276 12.43 -29.14 3.75
C VAL A 276 12.96 -29.75 2.45
N TYR A 277 12.30 -29.47 1.36
CA TYR A 277 12.77 -29.83 0.02
C TYR A 277 12.52 -28.70 -0.98
N GLU A 278 13.21 -28.74 -2.09
CA GLU A 278 13.15 -27.72 -3.11
C GLU A 278 12.82 -28.33 -4.46
N ASN A 279 11.89 -27.68 -5.18
CA ASN A 279 11.60 -27.96 -6.55
C ASN A 279 11.94 -26.78 -7.44
N GLN A 280 12.26 -27.07 -8.71
CA GLN A 280 12.35 -26.06 -9.75
C GLN A 280 11.17 -26.22 -10.69
N VAL A 281 10.28 -25.23 -10.71
CA VAL A 281 9.04 -25.30 -11.47
C VAL A 281 9.08 -24.32 -12.63
N SER A 282 8.69 -24.81 -13.82
CA SER A 282 8.46 -23.96 -14.98
C SER A 282 7.00 -23.54 -15.00
N LEU A 283 6.75 -22.26 -14.91
CA LEU A 283 5.40 -21.68 -14.92
C LEU A 283 5.07 -21.13 -16.30
N PRO A 284 3.81 -21.21 -16.76
CA PRO A 284 3.41 -20.67 -18.04
C PRO A 284 3.73 -19.17 -18.17
N GLY A 285 4.40 -18.79 -19.26
CA GLY A 285 4.77 -17.40 -19.53
C GLY A 285 5.97 -16.88 -18.74
N CYS A 286 6.58 -17.68 -17.86
CA CYS A 286 7.75 -17.29 -17.07
C CYS A 286 9.03 -17.73 -17.79
N PRO A 287 9.95 -16.80 -18.11
CA PRO A 287 11.20 -17.14 -18.80
C PRO A 287 12.19 -17.91 -17.90
N GLU A 288 12.16 -17.69 -16.59
CA GLU A 288 13.01 -18.38 -15.61
C GLU A 288 12.16 -19.32 -14.73
N LYS A 289 12.78 -20.45 -14.32
CA LYS A 289 12.17 -21.36 -13.34
C LYS A 289 12.13 -20.70 -11.97
N ALA A 290 11.00 -20.80 -11.28
CA ALA A 290 10.88 -20.43 -9.88
C ALA A 290 11.44 -21.55 -8.99
N ARG A 291 12.07 -21.18 -7.87
CA ARG A 291 12.38 -22.09 -6.76
C ARG A 291 11.13 -22.20 -5.88
N GLU A 292 10.80 -23.42 -5.48
CA GLU A 292 9.71 -23.70 -4.55
C GLU A 292 10.28 -24.46 -3.34
N PRO A 293 10.82 -23.76 -2.32
CA PRO A 293 11.15 -24.37 -1.05
C PRO A 293 9.86 -24.70 -0.31
N GLU A 294 9.73 -25.95 0.08
CA GLU A 294 8.57 -26.49 0.77
C GLU A 294 8.96 -27.03 2.13
N ARG A 295 8.15 -26.71 3.13
CA ARG A 295 8.31 -27.19 4.49
C ARG A 295 7.05 -27.93 4.90
N THR A 296 7.18 -29.20 5.25
CA THR A 296 6.11 -30.00 5.82
C THR A 296 6.32 -30.19 7.31
N ILE A 297 5.24 -30.06 8.06
CA ILE A 297 5.25 -30.13 9.51
C ILE A 297 4.25 -31.21 9.93
N LYS A 298 4.66 -32.15 10.76
CA LYS A 298 3.77 -33.07 11.43
C LYS A 298 3.37 -32.48 12.78
N ALA A 299 2.07 -32.44 13.08
CA ALA A 299 1.58 -31.85 14.31
C ALA A 299 1.95 -32.65 15.56
N ASP A 300 1.88 -31.99 16.66
CA ASP A 300 2.59 -32.12 17.88
C ASP A 300 1.90 -32.92 18.99
N GLY A 301 2.70 -33.66 19.75
CA GLY A 301 2.54 -33.98 21.18
C GLY A 301 1.28 -34.74 21.66
N GLN A 302 0.26 -34.89 20.83
CA GLN A 302 -0.86 -35.81 21.07
C GLN A 302 -0.66 -37.07 20.23
N ILE A 303 -0.87 -38.23 20.84
CA ILE A 303 -0.95 -39.50 20.12
C ILE A 303 -2.23 -39.42 19.26
N LEU A 304 -2.12 -38.76 18.10
CA LEU A 304 -3.18 -38.77 17.12
C LEU A 304 -3.22 -40.14 16.45
N LEU A 305 -4.40 -40.72 16.33
CA LEU A 305 -4.62 -41.96 15.57
C LEU A 305 -4.30 -41.82 14.09
N ALA A 306 -4.22 -40.58 13.58
CA ALA A 306 -3.79 -40.22 12.23
C ALA A 306 -2.77 -39.10 12.26
N ALA A 307 -1.80 -39.11 11.33
CA ALA A 307 -0.85 -38.03 11.17
C ALA A 307 -1.54 -36.78 10.60
N GLU A 308 -1.27 -35.62 11.18
CA GLU A 308 -1.67 -34.32 10.65
C GLU A 308 -0.51 -33.71 9.89
N TYR A 309 -0.78 -33.16 8.70
CA TYR A 309 0.23 -32.58 7.83
C TYR A 309 -0.03 -31.10 7.64
N GLU A 310 1.00 -30.30 7.79
CA GLU A 310 1.01 -28.88 7.42
C GLU A 310 2.03 -28.69 6.30
N LEU A 311 1.70 -27.85 5.34
CA LEU A 311 2.57 -27.47 4.23
C LEU A 311 2.74 -25.96 4.21
N GLU A 312 3.99 -25.51 4.29
CA GLU A 312 4.38 -24.16 3.93
C GLU A 312 5.22 -24.22 2.67
N SER A 313 4.78 -23.51 1.64
CA SER A 313 5.45 -23.51 0.35
C SER A 313 5.55 -22.08 -0.20
N TYR A 314 6.67 -21.77 -0.82
CA TYR A 314 6.98 -20.45 -1.35
C TYR A 314 7.50 -20.56 -2.77
N SER A 315 7.06 -19.66 -3.65
CA SER A 315 7.70 -19.45 -4.97
C SER A 315 8.65 -18.27 -4.85
N THR A 316 9.90 -18.43 -5.28
CA THR A 316 10.91 -17.37 -5.19
C THR A 316 11.87 -17.36 -6.37
N SER A 317 12.39 -16.19 -6.69
CA SER A 317 13.49 -15.98 -7.65
C SER A 317 14.86 -15.89 -6.98
N LEU A 318 14.93 -15.80 -5.64
CA LEU A 318 16.21 -15.72 -4.92
C LEU A 318 17.00 -17.04 -5.05
N LYS A 319 18.11 -17.00 -5.79
CA LYS A 319 18.90 -18.21 -6.12
C LYS A 319 19.86 -18.62 -5.00
N THR A 320 20.26 -17.68 -4.15
CA THR A 320 21.32 -17.89 -3.15
C THR A 320 20.82 -17.92 -1.71
N ALA A 321 19.59 -17.47 -1.47
CA ALA A 321 19.01 -17.49 -0.13
C ALA A 321 18.71 -18.92 0.31
N THR A 322 19.01 -19.25 1.55
CA THR A 322 18.65 -20.52 2.17
C THR A 322 17.15 -20.60 2.45
N ASP A 323 16.64 -21.81 2.65
CA ASP A 323 15.21 -22.01 2.97
C ASP A 323 14.78 -21.28 4.25
N GLN A 324 15.67 -21.21 5.25
CA GLN A 324 15.45 -20.48 6.50
C GLN A 324 15.37 -18.97 6.26
N GLU A 325 16.28 -18.44 5.42
CA GLU A 325 16.24 -17.01 5.05
C GLU A 325 14.96 -16.67 4.27
N ILE A 326 14.55 -17.50 3.32
CA ILE A 326 13.31 -17.30 2.56
C ILE A 326 12.10 -17.28 3.51
N GLN A 327 12.03 -18.25 4.43
CA GLN A 327 10.97 -18.30 5.44
C GLN A 327 11.00 -17.07 6.34
N GLY A 328 12.16 -16.69 6.86
CA GLY A 328 12.30 -15.50 7.71
C GLY A 328 11.91 -14.22 6.98
N LEU A 329 12.34 -14.06 5.74
CA LEU A 329 11.99 -12.93 4.89
C LEU A 329 10.48 -12.86 4.62
N TYR A 330 9.84 -14.01 4.38
CA TYR A 330 8.40 -14.05 4.22
C TYR A 330 7.65 -13.73 5.52
N HIS A 331 8.08 -14.29 6.66
CA HIS A 331 7.41 -14.01 7.94
C HIS A 331 7.50 -12.53 8.33
N ALA A 332 8.58 -11.84 7.94
CA ALA A 332 8.69 -10.40 8.12
C ALA A 332 7.67 -9.60 7.29
N HIS A 333 7.06 -10.19 6.25
CA HIS A 333 5.92 -9.59 5.53
C HIS A 333 4.71 -9.31 6.43
N GLY A 334 4.50 -10.09 7.49
CA GLY A 334 3.43 -9.87 8.47
C GLY A 334 3.49 -8.51 9.16
N THR A 335 4.64 -7.83 9.18
CA THR A 335 4.75 -6.46 9.73
C THR A 335 3.96 -5.44 8.91
N SER A 336 3.66 -5.72 7.63
CA SER A 336 2.86 -4.85 6.78
C SER A 336 1.44 -4.61 7.32
N GLU A 337 0.89 -5.54 8.10
CA GLU A 337 -0.42 -5.39 8.75
C GLU A 337 -0.44 -4.19 9.72
N GLN A 338 0.69 -3.83 10.32
CA GLN A 338 0.79 -2.68 11.23
C GLN A 338 0.58 -1.35 10.47
N PHE A 339 1.01 -1.27 9.21
CA PHE A 339 0.86 -0.07 8.39
C PHE A 339 -0.59 0.20 7.99
N HIS A 340 -1.42 -0.85 7.90
CA HIS A 340 -2.85 -0.71 7.62
C HIS A 340 -3.58 0.08 8.72
N SER A 341 -3.17 -0.04 9.98
CA SER A 341 -3.80 0.67 11.09
C SER A 341 -3.67 2.19 10.98
N ALA A 342 -2.56 2.68 10.45
CA ALA A 342 -2.36 4.11 10.20
C ALA A 342 -3.28 4.65 9.10
N LEU A 343 -3.67 3.81 8.13
CA LEU A 343 -4.57 4.19 7.03
C LEU A 343 -6.05 4.09 7.41
N THR A 344 -6.43 3.18 8.31
CA THR A 344 -7.84 2.97 8.68
C THR A 344 -8.48 4.18 9.34
N TRP A 345 -7.70 5.02 9.98
CA TRP A 345 -8.19 6.24 10.63
C TRP A 345 -8.79 7.26 9.66
N ASN A 346 -8.33 7.28 8.40
CA ASN A 346 -8.76 8.22 7.35
C ASN A 346 -9.49 7.52 6.20
N ALA A 347 -9.77 6.23 6.32
CA ALA A 347 -10.14 5.39 5.18
C ALA A 347 -11.61 5.41 4.76
N SER A 348 -12.44 6.24 5.39
CA SER A 348 -13.80 6.46 4.90
C SER A 348 -13.82 7.66 3.96
N PRO A 349 -13.59 7.48 2.64
CA PRO A 349 -13.68 8.61 1.74
C PRO A 349 -15.09 9.21 1.80
N PRO A 350 -15.22 10.55 1.81
CA PRO A 350 -16.51 11.20 1.87
C PRO A 350 -17.32 10.92 0.62
N GLY A 351 -18.63 10.75 0.78
CA GLY A 351 -19.59 10.75 -0.31
C GLY A 351 -19.84 9.44 -1.03
N ASN A 352 -20.94 9.39 -1.77
CA ASN A 352 -21.32 8.37 -2.75
C ASN A 352 -20.95 8.88 -4.13
N SER A 353 -19.70 8.78 -4.53
CA SER A 353 -19.26 9.35 -5.79
C SER A 353 -18.32 8.37 -6.51
N PRO A 354 -18.38 8.28 -7.85
CA PRO A 354 -17.40 7.58 -8.66
C PRO A 354 -15.95 8.05 -8.41
N GLN A 355 -15.79 9.17 -7.71
CA GLN A 355 -14.51 9.83 -7.39
C GLN A 355 -13.85 9.32 -6.10
N THR A 356 -14.54 8.44 -5.36
CA THR A 356 -14.00 7.79 -4.15
C THR A 356 -12.55 7.31 -4.30
N PRO A 357 -12.12 6.70 -5.44
CA PRO A 357 -10.73 6.32 -5.65
C PRO A 357 -9.73 7.48 -5.65
N LEU A 358 -10.11 8.68 -6.09
CA LEU A 358 -9.24 9.86 -6.05
C LEU A 358 -9.03 10.35 -4.62
N TYR A 359 -10.11 10.46 -3.84
CA TYR A 359 -10.04 10.84 -2.43
C TYR A 359 -9.15 9.88 -1.63
N TRP A 360 -9.32 8.59 -1.88
CA TRP A 360 -8.49 7.56 -1.31
C TRP A 360 -7.01 7.75 -1.61
N ARG A 361 -6.65 8.07 -2.86
CA ARG A 361 -5.25 8.28 -3.25
C ARG A 361 -4.64 9.53 -2.62
N LEU A 362 -5.42 10.58 -2.47
CA LEU A 362 -4.97 11.77 -1.73
C LEU A 362 -4.70 11.43 -0.25
N ALA A 363 -5.56 10.62 0.37
CA ALA A 363 -5.33 10.14 1.74
C ALA A 363 -4.06 9.28 1.85
N CYS A 364 -3.82 8.36 0.91
CA CYS A 364 -2.60 7.54 0.90
C CYS A 364 -1.33 8.38 0.70
N SER A 365 -1.38 9.41 -0.16
CA SER A 365 -0.23 10.32 -0.33
C SER A 365 0.08 11.10 0.93
N HIS A 366 -0.95 11.51 1.68
CA HIS A 366 -0.80 12.13 2.98
C HIS A 366 -0.06 11.20 3.96
N THR A 367 -0.44 9.92 4.03
CA THR A 367 0.23 8.95 4.91
C THR A 367 1.72 8.81 4.58
N THR A 368 2.10 8.82 3.30
CA THR A 368 3.50 8.82 2.87
C THR A 368 4.25 10.08 3.34
N CYS A 369 3.59 11.23 3.39
CA CYS A 369 4.19 12.47 3.90
C CYS A 369 4.33 12.51 5.42
N CYS A 370 3.51 11.75 6.15
CA CYS A 370 3.51 11.71 7.62
C CYS A 370 4.39 10.59 8.20
N ALA A 371 4.75 9.58 7.41
CA ALA A 371 5.71 8.53 7.78
C ALA A 371 7.15 9.03 7.59
#